data_67b27728e521e2ac28ee2b38e6a593f8
#
_entry.id   67b27728e521e2ac28ee2b38e6a593f8
#
_cell.length_a   1.000
_cell.length_b   1.000
_cell.length_c   1.000
_cell.angle_alpha   90.00
_cell.angle_beta   90.00
_cell.angle_gamma   90.00
#
_symmetry.space_group_name_H-M   'P 1'
#
loop_
_entity.id
_entity.type
_entity.pdbx_description
1 polymer ?
#
loop_
_entity_poly.entity_id
_entity_poly.type
_entity_poly.pdbx_seq_one_letter_code
_entity_poly.pdbx_strand_id
1 'polypeptide(L)'
;MSSIRGLLVTEYTDFNNLEINEIPRVNLGPKQVRIRVKAAGVSFSTKLVVEGKYQRKPPLPFTPGTECAGEIIEVGKDVSRFKPGDRIFAALDWGAYAEEAISEEVNTYHLTDSLNFSQAVNFNSYATAMAALTWPRLLNVQKGETLLVHGAAGAVGLAALELGKILKTKVIGTVSSSEKQAEALKHGADHIIIHRDEDFRAKVLEFTNGNGANAILDPVGGHTFDQSLRCLAFEGRICPIGFTSGEANKIPSNIVLVKNISVVGLNFGTYYGWSPQDIRFESESLVRDIMERFCSFADLGLINPAVCEEFPLSSYQDAMSLVESRGSIGRVALVMNN
;
A
#
# COMPACT_ATOMS: atom_id res chain seq x y z
N MET A 1 -24.12 -16.12 -22.04
CA MET A 1 -22.76 -15.75 -21.61
C MET A 1 -22.66 -16.05 -20.14
N SER A 2 -21.58 -16.63 -19.66
CA SER A 2 -21.38 -16.82 -18.22
C SER A 2 -21.20 -15.47 -17.54
N SER A 3 -21.79 -15.30 -16.38
CA SER A 3 -21.66 -14.10 -15.53
C SER A 3 -20.85 -14.43 -14.28
N ILE A 4 -20.36 -13.38 -13.62
CA ILE A 4 -19.69 -13.42 -12.33
C ILE A 4 -20.33 -12.39 -11.40
N ARG A 5 -20.25 -12.60 -10.10
CA ARG A 5 -20.76 -11.63 -9.11
C ARG A 5 -19.67 -10.63 -8.74
N GLY A 6 -20.02 -9.36 -8.65
CA GLY A 6 -19.10 -8.31 -8.25
C GLY A 6 -19.78 -6.96 -8.06
N LEU A 7 -19.07 -6.00 -7.50
CA LEU A 7 -19.51 -4.62 -7.42
C LEU A 7 -19.41 -3.95 -8.80
N LEU A 8 -20.42 -3.18 -9.17
CA LEU A 8 -20.46 -2.49 -10.46
C LEU A 8 -20.72 -0.99 -10.26
N VAL A 9 -19.84 -0.17 -10.81
CA VAL A 9 -19.96 1.28 -10.86
C VAL A 9 -20.45 1.66 -12.26
N THR A 10 -21.70 2.06 -12.38
CA THR A 10 -22.31 2.52 -13.64
C THR A 10 -22.28 4.04 -13.77
N GLU A 11 -22.14 4.74 -12.65
CA GLU A 11 -21.95 6.19 -12.54
C GLU A 11 -21.14 6.49 -11.28
N TYR A 12 -20.46 7.63 -11.24
CA TYR A 12 -19.73 8.04 -10.03
C TYR A 12 -20.73 8.37 -8.91
N THR A 13 -20.64 7.62 -7.81
CA THR A 13 -21.60 7.67 -6.70
C THR A 13 -20.91 7.47 -5.37
N ASP A 14 -21.63 7.65 -4.26
CA ASP A 14 -21.11 7.26 -2.94
C ASP A 14 -20.82 5.76 -2.91
N PHE A 15 -19.68 5.38 -2.33
CA PHE A 15 -19.24 3.99 -2.26
C PHE A 15 -20.29 3.08 -1.61
N ASN A 16 -21.04 3.60 -0.65
CA ASN A 16 -22.08 2.84 0.04
C ASN A 16 -23.33 2.57 -0.80
N ASN A 17 -23.49 3.24 -1.95
CA ASN A 17 -24.61 3.02 -2.87
C ASN A 17 -24.34 1.94 -3.92
N LEU A 18 -23.16 1.33 -3.91
CA LEU A 18 -22.85 0.26 -4.84
C LEU A 18 -23.68 -0.98 -4.54
N GLU A 19 -23.91 -1.79 -5.55
CA GLU A 19 -24.62 -3.06 -5.45
C GLU A 19 -23.77 -4.20 -6.03
N ILE A 20 -23.95 -5.41 -5.50
CA ILE A 20 -23.42 -6.62 -6.09
C ILE A 20 -24.31 -7.03 -7.25
N ASN A 21 -23.74 -7.10 -8.43
CA ASN A 21 -24.44 -7.39 -9.66
C ASN A 21 -23.84 -8.63 -10.36
N GLU A 22 -24.65 -9.21 -11.24
CA GLU A 22 -24.18 -10.16 -12.25
C GLU A 22 -23.46 -9.36 -13.36
N ILE A 23 -22.15 -9.60 -13.51
CA ILE A 23 -21.29 -8.89 -14.45
C ILE A 23 -20.96 -9.84 -15.61
N PRO A 24 -21.15 -9.44 -16.88
CA PRO A 24 -20.77 -10.28 -18.00
C PRO A 24 -19.28 -10.63 -17.96
N ARG A 25 -18.97 -11.91 -18.12
CA ARG A 25 -17.59 -12.36 -18.24
C ARG A 25 -17.01 -11.90 -19.58
N VAL A 26 -15.97 -11.04 -19.53
CA VAL A 26 -15.32 -10.51 -20.74
C VAL A 26 -14.24 -11.45 -21.25
N ASN A 27 -13.93 -11.39 -22.55
CA ASN A 27 -12.88 -12.18 -23.16
C ASN A 27 -11.50 -11.73 -22.66
N LEU A 28 -10.61 -12.72 -22.56
CA LEU A 28 -9.23 -12.48 -22.14
C LEU A 28 -8.38 -11.94 -23.30
N GLY A 29 -7.59 -10.91 -23.05
CA GLY A 29 -6.58 -10.42 -23.98
C GLY A 29 -5.39 -11.37 -24.09
N PRO A 30 -4.55 -11.22 -25.15
CA PRO A 30 -3.47 -12.17 -25.43
C PRO A 30 -2.40 -12.27 -24.33
N LYS A 31 -2.11 -11.20 -23.60
CA LYS A 31 -1.15 -11.14 -22.47
C LYS A 31 -1.80 -10.98 -21.12
N GLN A 32 -3.05 -11.38 -20.99
CA GLN A 32 -3.81 -11.28 -19.76
C GLN A 32 -4.02 -12.65 -19.11
N VAL A 33 -4.18 -12.64 -17.81
CA VAL A 33 -4.58 -13.80 -17.00
C VAL A 33 -5.93 -13.53 -16.34
N ARG A 34 -6.76 -14.57 -16.23
CA ARG A 34 -7.99 -14.54 -15.44
C ARG A 34 -7.74 -15.18 -14.11
N ILE A 35 -8.12 -14.48 -13.07
CA ILE A 35 -7.88 -14.83 -11.68
C ILE A 35 -9.23 -15.15 -11.03
N ARG A 36 -9.35 -16.31 -10.38
CA ARG A 36 -10.36 -16.54 -9.35
C ARG A 36 -9.90 -15.80 -8.11
N VAL A 37 -10.57 -14.70 -7.80
CA VAL A 37 -10.21 -13.86 -6.66
C VAL A 37 -10.53 -14.59 -5.36
N LYS A 38 -9.57 -14.67 -4.45
CA LYS A 38 -9.73 -15.19 -3.09
C LYS A 38 -9.73 -14.08 -2.06
N ALA A 39 -8.90 -13.06 -2.28
CA ALA A 39 -8.86 -11.86 -1.45
C ALA A 39 -8.60 -10.61 -2.30
N ALA A 40 -9.18 -9.48 -1.89
CA ALA A 40 -8.96 -8.15 -2.47
C ALA A 40 -8.67 -7.13 -1.38
N GLY A 41 -7.67 -6.27 -1.60
CA GLY A 41 -7.31 -5.25 -0.62
C GLY A 41 -8.27 -4.06 -0.62
N VAL A 42 -8.71 -3.62 0.57
CA VAL A 42 -9.55 -2.43 0.72
C VAL A 42 -8.67 -1.21 1.00
N SER A 43 -8.87 -0.15 0.23
CA SER A 43 -8.12 1.10 0.38
C SER A 43 -9.03 2.32 0.25
N PHE A 44 -8.69 3.39 0.97
CA PHE A 44 -9.41 4.66 0.87
C PHE A 44 -9.40 5.25 -0.55
N SER A 45 -8.32 5.02 -1.31
CA SER A 45 -8.25 5.46 -2.71
C SER A 45 -9.32 4.82 -3.60
N THR A 46 -9.73 3.58 -3.33
CA THR A 46 -10.81 2.92 -4.07
C THR A 46 -12.14 3.66 -3.91
N LYS A 47 -12.46 4.15 -2.70
CA LYS A 47 -13.63 5.00 -2.47
C LYS A 47 -13.55 6.27 -3.31
N LEU A 48 -12.42 6.97 -3.30
CA LEU A 48 -12.23 8.18 -4.09
C LEU A 48 -12.38 7.94 -5.60
N VAL A 49 -11.97 6.77 -6.09
CA VAL A 49 -12.17 6.36 -7.50
C VAL A 49 -13.65 6.20 -7.79
N VAL A 50 -14.40 5.48 -6.96
CA VAL A 50 -15.86 5.26 -7.11
C VAL A 50 -16.63 6.58 -7.08
N GLU A 51 -16.23 7.52 -6.21
CA GLU A 51 -16.83 8.85 -6.11
C GLU A 51 -16.39 9.83 -7.20
N GLY A 52 -15.50 9.42 -8.12
CA GLY A 52 -14.94 10.29 -9.15
C GLY A 52 -14.03 11.41 -8.64
N LYS A 53 -13.55 11.30 -7.38
CA LYS A 53 -12.70 12.28 -6.70
C LYS A 53 -11.19 11.95 -6.76
N TYR A 54 -10.85 10.81 -7.37
CA TYR A 54 -9.45 10.42 -7.55
C TYR A 54 -8.89 10.94 -8.87
N GLN A 55 -7.58 11.11 -8.93
CA GLN A 55 -6.89 11.60 -10.13
C GLN A 55 -7.04 10.66 -11.34
N ARG A 56 -7.25 9.36 -11.09
CA ARG A 56 -7.52 8.35 -12.12
C ARG A 56 -8.98 7.97 -12.09
N LYS A 57 -9.63 8.06 -13.27
CA LYS A 57 -11.06 7.75 -13.45
C LYS A 57 -11.19 6.61 -14.46
N PRO A 58 -11.52 5.37 -14.02
CA PRO A 58 -11.81 4.28 -14.95
C PRO A 58 -12.99 4.62 -15.87
N PRO A 59 -13.02 4.09 -17.11
CA PRO A 59 -14.20 4.21 -17.97
C PRO A 59 -15.39 3.46 -17.35
N LEU A 60 -16.55 4.08 -17.38
CA LEU A 60 -17.81 3.48 -16.89
C LEU A 60 -18.41 2.54 -17.95
N PRO A 61 -19.00 1.39 -17.58
CA PRO A 61 -19.04 0.85 -16.21
C PRO A 61 -17.74 0.13 -15.84
N PHE A 62 -17.41 0.07 -14.54
CA PHE A 62 -16.25 -0.70 -14.06
C PHE A 62 -16.52 -1.36 -12.70
N THR A 63 -15.75 -2.40 -12.39
CA THR A 63 -15.69 -3.02 -11.06
C THR A 63 -14.54 -2.39 -10.27
N PRO A 64 -14.74 -1.93 -9.03
CA PRO A 64 -13.68 -1.30 -8.24
C PRO A 64 -12.65 -2.31 -7.72
N GLY A 65 -11.60 -1.79 -7.07
CA GLY A 65 -10.51 -2.57 -6.47
C GLY A 65 -9.34 -2.77 -7.43
N THR A 66 -8.12 -2.53 -6.92
CA THR A 66 -6.88 -2.51 -7.70
C THR A 66 -5.87 -3.56 -7.25
N GLU A 67 -6.17 -4.31 -6.20
CA GLU A 67 -5.26 -5.29 -5.61
C GLU A 67 -6.02 -6.58 -5.30
N CYS A 68 -5.56 -7.70 -5.84
CA CYS A 68 -6.13 -9.00 -5.51
C CYS A 68 -5.06 -10.07 -5.34
N ALA A 69 -5.46 -11.16 -4.68
CA ALA A 69 -4.73 -12.42 -4.64
C ALA A 69 -5.72 -13.56 -4.91
N GLY A 70 -5.25 -14.62 -5.56
CA GLY A 70 -6.10 -15.74 -5.94
C GLY A 70 -5.37 -16.77 -6.80
N GLU A 71 -6.15 -17.50 -7.56
CA GLU A 71 -5.67 -18.58 -8.43
C GLU A 71 -5.94 -18.25 -9.89
N ILE A 72 -4.99 -18.51 -10.76
CA ILE A 72 -5.19 -18.38 -12.20
C ILE A 72 -6.11 -19.49 -12.68
N ILE A 73 -7.15 -19.13 -13.44
CA ILE A 73 -8.10 -20.09 -14.05
C ILE A 73 -8.04 -20.11 -15.57
N GLU A 74 -7.49 -19.07 -16.20
CA GLU A 74 -7.35 -18.98 -17.64
C GLU A 74 -6.17 -18.05 -17.98
N VAL A 75 -5.45 -18.34 -19.08
CA VAL A 75 -4.36 -17.51 -19.57
C VAL A 75 -4.55 -17.16 -21.03
N GLY A 76 -4.18 -15.95 -21.42
CA GLY A 76 -4.14 -15.52 -22.81
C GLY A 76 -3.06 -16.25 -23.61
N LYS A 77 -3.22 -16.28 -24.93
CA LYS A 77 -2.37 -17.08 -25.84
C LYS A 77 -0.88 -16.70 -25.83
N ASP A 78 -0.55 -15.47 -25.44
CA ASP A 78 0.82 -14.94 -25.42
C ASP A 78 1.38 -14.81 -23.98
N VAL A 79 0.67 -15.35 -22.98
CA VAL A 79 1.14 -15.48 -21.59
C VAL A 79 2.19 -16.57 -21.51
N SER A 80 3.31 -16.29 -20.88
CA SER A 80 4.45 -17.21 -20.83
C SER A 80 4.88 -17.60 -19.40
N ARG A 81 4.52 -16.81 -18.40
CA ARG A 81 5.00 -16.97 -17.01
C ARG A 81 4.03 -17.71 -16.12
N PHE A 82 2.79 -17.86 -16.54
CA PHE A 82 1.71 -18.39 -15.70
C PHE A 82 0.91 -19.48 -16.41
N LYS A 83 0.27 -20.33 -15.59
CA LYS A 83 -0.65 -21.38 -16.03
C LYS A 83 -1.85 -21.48 -15.07
N PRO A 84 -2.97 -22.06 -15.50
CA PRO A 84 -4.08 -22.37 -14.60
C PRO A 84 -3.62 -23.19 -13.38
N GLY A 85 -4.12 -22.82 -12.20
CA GLY A 85 -3.76 -23.38 -10.91
C GLY A 85 -2.65 -22.63 -10.15
N ASP A 86 -1.93 -21.72 -10.79
CA ASP A 86 -0.90 -20.94 -10.11
C ASP A 86 -1.53 -20.00 -9.07
N ARG A 87 -0.97 -19.98 -7.85
CA ARG A 87 -1.29 -19.02 -6.81
C ARG A 87 -0.57 -17.70 -7.10
N ILE A 88 -1.32 -16.60 -7.09
CA ILE A 88 -0.78 -15.30 -7.47
C ILE A 88 -1.34 -14.16 -6.61
N PHE A 89 -0.68 -13.02 -6.71
CA PHE A 89 -1.23 -11.70 -6.41
C PHE A 89 -1.00 -10.74 -7.58
N ALA A 90 -1.85 -9.75 -7.72
CA ALA A 90 -1.81 -8.87 -8.88
C ALA A 90 -2.23 -7.44 -8.58
N ALA A 91 -1.57 -6.49 -9.26
CA ALA A 91 -1.96 -5.09 -9.32
C ALA A 91 -2.82 -4.86 -10.57
N LEU A 92 -4.10 -4.59 -10.36
CA LEU A 92 -5.08 -4.43 -11.42
C LEU A 92 -5.28 -2.95 -11.76
N ASP A 93 -5.68 -2.68 -12.98
CA ASP A 93 -6.21 -1.35 -13.30
C ASP A 93 -7.48 -1.06 -12.51
N TRP A 94 -8.38 -2.04 -12.42
CA TRP A 94 -9.61 -2.16 -11.62
C TRP A 94 -10.10 -3.61 -11.68
N GLY A 95 -11.14 -3.96 -10.92
CA GLY A 95 -11.78 -5.27 -11.08
C GLY A 95 -11.63 -6.23 -9.90
N ALA A 96 -10.95 -5.86 -8.82
CA ALA A 96 -10.67 -6.80 -7.72
C ALA A 96 -11.92 -7.15 -6.87
N TYR A 97 -12.97 -6.32 -6.86
CA TYR A 97 -14.15 -6.55 -6.03
C TYR A 97 -15.21 -7.38 -6.78
N ALA A 98 -14.79 -8.51 -7.31
CA ALA A 98 -15.61 -9.52 -7.98
C ALA A 98 -15.03 -10.93 -7.78
N GLU A 99 -15.81 -11.95 -8.12
CA GLU A 99 -15.38 -13.36 -8.05
C GLU A 99 -14.23 -13.69 -8.99
N GLU A 100 -14.15 -13.01 -10.14
CA GLU A 100 -13.05 -13.11 -11.08
C GLU A 100 -12.52 -11.72 -11.44
N ALA A 101 -11.22 -11.64 -11.71
CA ALA A 101 -10.55 -10.44 -12.20
C ALA A 101 -9.64 -10.77 -13.38
N ILE A 102 -9.33 -9.76 -14.19
CA ILE A 102 -8.34 -9.86 -15.27
C ILE A 102 -7.15 -8.98 -14.92
N SER A 103 -5.96 -9.54 -15.07
CA SER A 103 -4.69 -8.82 -14.89
C SER A 103 -3.81 -8.94 -16.12
N GLU A 104 -3.02 -7.90 -16.39
CA GLU A 104 -1.90 -8.00 -17.31
C GLU A 104 -0.81 -8.92 -16.72
N GLU A 105 -0.14 -9.73 -17.55
CA GLU A 105 0.96 -10.60 -17.13
C GLU A 105 2.08 -9.80 -16.42
N VAL A 106 2.37 -8.59 -16.87
CA VAL A 106 3.39 -7.70 -16.31
C VAL A 106 3.12 -7.32 -14.85
N ASN A 107 1.86 -7.21 -14.46
CA ASN A 107 1.41 -6.81 -13.11
C ASN A 107 0.95 -8.00 -12.26
N THR A 108 1.24 -9.23 -12.69
CA THR A 108 0.92 -10.47 -11.99
C THR A 108 2.19 -11.12 -11.43
N TYR A 109 2.12 -11.66 -10.22
CA TYR A 109 3.28 -12.18 -9.49
C TYR A 109 2.92 -13.49 -8.78
N HIS A 110 3.83 -14.47 -8.79
CA HIS A 110 3.66 -15.71 -8.05
C HIS A 110 3.59 -15.47 -6.55
N LEU A 111 2.65 -16.14 -5.90
CA LEU A 111 2.50 -16.10 -4.44
C LEU A 111 3.21 -17.31 -3.83
N THR A 112 4.07 -17.03 -2.85
CA THR A 112 4.72 -18.07 -2.03
C THR A 112 3.72 -18.80 -1.13
N ASP A 113 4.04 -20.02 -0.72
CA ASP A 113 3.22 -20.82 0.20
C ASP A 113 3.24 -20.29 1.64
N SER A 114 4.24 -19.46 2.00
CA SER A 114 4.35 -18.83 3.32
C SER A 114 3.31 -17.76 3.59
N LEU A 115 2.59 -17.29 2.56
CA LEU A 115 1.53 -16.29 2.68
C LEU A 115 0.18 -16.87 2.25
N ASN A 116 -0.86 -16.55 3.02
CA ASN A 116 -2.24 -16.73 2.57
C ASN A 116 -2.67 -15.58 1.64
N PHE A 117 -3.84 -15.70 0.99
CA PHE A 117 -4.31 -14.72 0.03
C PHE A 117 -4.61 -13.35 0.65
N SER A 118 -5.12 -13.31 1.89
CA SER A 118 -5.39 -12.06 2.60
C SER A 118 -4.11 -11.34 3.05
N GLN A 119 -3.07 -12.08 3.40
CA GLN A 119 -1.76 -11.50 3.65
C GLN A 119 -1.14 -10.96 2.36
N ALA A 120 -1.32 -11.69 1.25
CA ALA A 120 -0.75 -11.31 -0.04
C ALA A 120 -1.22 -9.96 -0.55
N VAL A 121 -2.48 -9.53 -0.27
CA VAL A 121 -2.96 -8.20 -0.70
C VAL A 121 -2.29 -7.02 0.02
N ASN A 122 -1.34 -7.28 0.93
CA ASN A 122 -0.43 -6.26 1.46
C ASN A 122 0.71 -5.92 0.48
N PHE A 123 0.90 -6.67 -0.60
CA PHE A 123 2.05 -6.52 -1.51
C PHE A 123 2.32 -5.06 -1.91
N ASN A 124 1.28 -4.29 -2.22
CA ASN A 124 1.44 -2.89 -2.61
C ASN A 124 1.91 -2.00 -1.46
N SER A 125 1.52 -2.30 -0.22
CA SER A 125 2.00 -1.61 0.98
C SER A 125 3.50 -1.86 1.19
N TYR A 126 3.94 -3.12 1.06
CA TYR A 126 5.36 -3.47 1.13
C TYR A 126 6.15 -2.90 -0.04
N ALA A 127 5.60 -2.94 -1.26
CA ALA A 127 6.25 -2.36 -2.42
C ALA A 127 6.48 -0.85 -2.27
N THR A 128 5.46 -0.13 -1.81
CA THR A 128 5.57 1.31 -1.54
C THR A 128 6.63 1.60 -0.47
N ALA A 129 6.59 0.87 0.65
CA ALA A 129 7.56 1.04 1.73
C ALA A 129 8.98 0.65 1.26
N MET A 130 9.15 -0.49 0.57
CA MET A 130 10.45 -0.95 0.09
C MET A 130 11.06 0.03 -0.90
N ALA A 131 10.30 0.49 -1.89
CA ALA A 131 10.76 1.50 -2.83
C ALA A 131 11.18 2.79 -2.12
N ALA A 132 10.30 3.32 -1.23
CA ALA A 132 10.61 4.54 -0.48
C ALA A 132 11.89 4.43 0.33
N LEU A 133 12.10 3.29 1.01
CA LEU A 133 13.24 3.10 1.90
C LEU A 133 14.53 2.75 1.18
N THR A 134 14.49 2.05 0.02
CA THR A 134 15.69 1.45 -0.57
C THR A 134 16.14 2.05 -1.91
N TRP A 135 15.25 2.73 -2.66
CA TRP A 135 15.68 3.26 -3.94
C TRP A 135 16.62 4.46 -3.78
N PRO A 136 17.72 4.52 -4.58
CA PRO A 136 18.78 5.52 -4.42
C PRO A 136 18.33 6.98 -4.56
N ARG A 137 17.23 7.22 -5.28
CA ARG A 137 16.68 8.57 -5.50
C ARG A 137 15.58 8.94 -4.49
N LEU A 138 15.27 8.05 -3.55
CA LEU A 138 14.29 8.28 -2.51
C LEU A 138 14.98 8.38 -1.14
N LEU A 139 14.43 7.74 -0.10
CA LEU A 139 15.04 7.82 1.22
C LEU A 139 16.40 7.14 1.30
N ASN A 140 16.61 6.06 0.51
CA ASN A 140 17.89 5.35 0.46
C ASN A 140 18.50 5.12 1.85
N VAL A 141 17.73 4.53 2.72
CA VAL A 141 18.02 4.41 4.15
C VAL A 141 19.23 3.52 4.38
N GLN A 142 20.18 3.99 5.19
CA GLN A 142 21.42 3.29 5.47
C GLN A 142 21.38 2.61 6.85
N LYS A 143 22.17 1.54 7.01
CA LYS A 143 22.33 0.86 8.30
C LYS A 143 22.77 1.85 9.39
N GLY A 144 22.08 1.81 10.53
CA GLY A 144 22.36 2.67 11.69
C GLY A 144 21.69 4.03 11.66
N GLU A 145 21.07 4.42 10.56
CA GLU A 145 20.22 5.63 10.51
C GLU A 145 18.97 5.49 11.38
N THR A 146 18.42 6.61 11.79
CA THR A 146 17.11 6.69 12.44
C THR A 146 16.02 6.91 11.38
N LEU A 147 15.08 5.96 11.29
CA LEU A 147 13.89 6.01 10.45
C LEU A 147 12.68 6.40 11.30
N LEU A 148 12.00 7.49 10.94
CA LEU A 148 10.70 7.85 11.50
C LEU A 148 9.59 7.46 10.53
N VAL A 149 8.59 6.72 11.03
CA VAL A 149 7.43 6.26 10.26
C VAL A 149 6.16 6.87 10.86
N HIS A 150 5.50 7.74 10.12
CA HIS A 150 4.18 8.24 10.51
C HIS A 150 3.08 7.26 10.12
N GLY A 151 1.97 7.25 10.91
CA GLY A 151 0.90 6.29 10.71
C GLY A 151 1.37 4.83 10.79
N ALA A 152 2.26 4.55 11.74
CA ALA A 152 3.02 3.32 11.85
C ALA A 152 2.17 2.03 12.00
N ALA A 153 0.91 2.14 12.41
CA ALA A 153 -0.01 0.99 12.50
C ALA A 153 -0.86 0.77 11.24
N GLY A 154 -0.76 1.64 10.22
CA GLY A 154 -1.39 1.38 8.92
C GLY A 154 -0.60 0.36 8.10
N ALA A 155 -1.18 -0.16 7.01
CA ALA A 155 -0.56 -1.21 6.20
C ALA A 155 0.86 -0.84 5.69
N VAL A 156 1.04 0.37 5.13
CA VAL A 156 2.37 0.83 4.69
C VAL A 156 3.29 1.11 5.89
N GLY A 157 2.72 1.60 7.00
CA GLY A 157 3.48 1.85 8.23
C GLY A 157 4.08 0.58 8.82
N LEU A 158 3.28 -0.47 9.03
CA LEU A 158 3.76 -1.76 9.53
C LEU A 158 4.82 -2.38 8.60
N ALA A 159 4.59 -2.34 7.28
CA ALA A 159 5.59 -2.77 6.31
C ALA A 159 6.91 -2.00 6.45
N ALA A 160 6.84 -0.67 6.64
CA ALA A 160 8.04 0.16 6.82
C ALA A 160 8.79 -0.14 8.13
N LEU A 161 8.06 -0.49 9.22
CA LEU A 161 8.70 -0.89 10.48
C LEU A 161 9.52 -2.18 10.30
N GLU A 162 8.92 -3.22 9.71
CA GLU A 162 9.61 -4.50 9.46
C GLU A 162 10.80 -4.33 8.52
N LEU A 163 10.61 -3.60 7.41
CA LEU A 163 11.70 -3.30 6.48
C LEU A 163 12.82 -2.47 7.13
N GLY A 164 12.48 -1.53 8.02
CA GLY A 164 13.45 -0.77 8.80
C GLY A 164 14.33 -1.68 9.67
N LYS A 165 13.77 -2.73 10.27
CA LYS A 165 14.53 -3.74 11.03
C LYS A 165 15.43 -4.56 10.12
N ILE A 166 14.93 -4.99 8.95
CA ILE A 166 15.74 -5.72 7.95
C ILE A 166 16.93 -4.85 7.50
N LEU A 167 16.72 -3.55 7.33
CA LEU A 167 17.75 -2.57 6.97
C LEU A 167 18.68 -2.20 8.15
N LYS A 168 18.42 -2.72 9.36
CA LYS A 168 19.21 -2.45 10.57
C LYS A 168 19.26 -0.98 10.95
N THR A 169 18.10 -0.30 10.87
CA THR A 169 17.92 1.08 11.32
C THR A 169 17.37 1.13 12.74
N LYS A 170 17.46 2.29 13.39
CA LYS A 170 16.67 2.62 14.57
C LYS A 170 15.30 3.10 14.12
N VAL A 171 14.23 2.38 14.45
CA VAL A 171 12.88 2.66 13.94
C VAL A 171 12.04 3.35 15.00
N ILE A 172 11.54 4.54 14.70
CA ILE A 172 10.59 5.29 15.52
C ILE A 172 9.27 5.35 14.76
N GLY A 173 8.16 4.98 15.40
CA GLY A 173 6.83 5.06 14.80
C GLY A 173 5.93 6.07 15.51
N THR A 174 4.99 6.70 14.80
CA THR A 174 3.92 7.49 15.41
C THR A 174 2.57 6.82 15.18
N VAL A 175 1.77 6.73 16.24
CA VAL A 175 0.43 6.11 16.23
C VAL A 175 -0.57 6.98 16.99
N SER A 176 -1.88 6.64 16.90
CA SER A 176 -2.95 7.42 17.53
C SER A 176 -3.49 6.83 18.84
N SER A 177 -3.07 5.62 19.24
CA SER A 177 -3.59 4.94 20.45
C SER A 177 -2.61 3.91 20.99
N SER A 178 -2.81 3.49 22.24
CA SER A 178 -2.03 2.44 22.92
C SER A 178 -2.20 1.07 22.27
N GLU A 179 -3.37 0.74 21.74
CA GLU A 179 -3.59 -0.50 21.00
C GLU A 179 -2.70 -0.57 19.75
N LYS A 180 -2.68 0.53 18.97
CA LYS A 180 -1.80 0.68 17.80
C LYS A 180 -0.31 0.68 18.15
N GLN A 181 0.04 1.19 19.33
CA GLN A 181 1.42 1.12 19.84
C GLN A 181 1.86 -0.32 20.03
N ALA A 182 1.03 -1.14 20.71
CA ALA A 182 1.36 -2.54 20.98
C ALA A 182 1.62 -3.31 19.67
N GLU A 183 0.82 -3.09 18.63
CA GLU A 183 1.02 -3.76 17.35
C GLU A 183 2.25 -3.24 16.60
N ALA A 184 2.48 -1.94 16.56
CA ALA A 184 3.67 -1.36 15.92
C ALA A 184 4.98 -1.86 16.57
N LEU A 185 5.01 -2.06 17.89
CA LEU A 185 6.15 -2.66 18.59
C LEU A 185 6.40 -4.11 18.17
N LYS A 186 5.35 -4.93 17.98
CA LYS A 186 5.49 -6.31 17.48
C LYS A 186 6.08 -6.35 16.07
N HIS A 187 5.77 -5.34 15.24
CA HIS A 187 6.30 -5.21 13.88
C HIS A 187 7.68 -4.52 13.82
N GLY A 188 8.36 -4.37 14.96
CA GLY A 188 9.78 -4.03 14.98
C GLY A 188 10.12 -2.57 15.20
N ALA A 189 9.20 -1.73 15.64
CA ALA A 189 9.55 -0.39 16.11
C ALA A 189 10.40 -0.46 17.39
N ASP A 190 11.46 0.34 17.47
CA ASP A 190 12.27 0.47 18.69
C ASP A 190 11.62 1.46 19.67
N HIS A 191 10.93 2.49 19.13
CA HIS A 191 10.17 3.47 19.91
C HIS A 191 8.86 3.80 19.22
N ILE A 192 7.81 4.00 20.01
CA ILE A 192 6.51 4.48 19.51
C ILE A 192 6.08 5.72 20.27
N ILE A 193 5.56 6.70 19.55
CA ILE A 193 5.02 7.95 20.06
C ILE A 193 3.51 7.95 19.78
N ILE A 194 2.71 8.14 20.84
CA ILE A 194 1.26 8.33 20.71
C ILE A 194 1.01 9.82 20.48
N HIS A 195 0.95 10.24 19.23
CA HIS A 195 0.93 11.64 18.81
C HIS A 195 -0.28 12.46 19.28
N ARG A 196 -1.31 11.83 19.87
CA ARG A 196 -2.44 12.54 20.51
C ARG A 196 -2.10 13.02 21.90
N ASP A 197 -1.17 12.33 22.56
CA ASP A 197 -0.81 12.56 23.96
C ASP A 197 0.55 13.25 24.11
N GLU A 198 1.38 13.18 23.05
CA GLU A 198 2.77 13.60 23.08
C GLU A 198 3.13 14.48 21.88
N ASP A 199 4.00 15.48 22.08
CA ASP A 199 4.67 16.19 20.99
C ASP A 199 5.70 15.26 20.33
N PHE A 200 5.34 14.70 19.16
CA PHE A 200 6.20 13.75 18.47
C PHE A 200 7.55 14.36 18.07
N ARG A 201 7.59 15.67 17.74
CA ARG A 201 8.84 16.35 17.40
C ARG A 201 9.80 16.37 18.60
N ALA A 202 9.32 16.73 19.78
CA ALA A 202 10.11 16.72 21.00
C ALA A 202 10.62 15.32 21.32
N LYS A 203 9.76 14.30 21.19
CA LYS A 203 10.12 12.90 21.43
C LYS A 203 11.13 12.36 20.42
N VAL A 204 11.01 12.69 19.14
CA VAL A 204 12.02 12.29 18.13
C VAL A 204 13.37 12.89 18.48
N LEU A 205 13.42 14.18 18.85
CA LEU A 205 14.68 14.83 19.27
C LEU A 205 15.25 14.19 20.54
N GLU A 206 14.39 13.86 21.52
CA GLU A 206 14.81 13.13 22.73
C GLU A 206 15.44 11.78 22.38
N PHE A 207 14.76 10.93 21.59
CA PHE A 207 15.23 9.60 21.21
C PHE A 207 16.48 9.61 20.34
N THR A 208 16.77 10.74 19.69
CA THR A 208 17.93 10.92 18.81
C THR A 208 19.02 11.81 19.42
N ASN A 209 18.96 12.11 20.73
CA ASN A 209 19.89 13.01 21.42
C ASN A 209 20.05 14.37 20.72
N GLY A 210 18.95 14.92 20.21
CA GLY A 210 18.89 16.21 19.52
C GLY A 210 19.24 16.17 18.03
N ASN A 211 19.74 15.05 17.49
CA ASN A 211 20.18 14.95 16.10
C ASN A 211 19.01 14.92 15.08
N GLY A 212 17.83 14.42 15.48
CA GLY A 212 16.70 14.22 14.60
C GLY A 212 16.73 12.89 13.80
N ALA A 213 15.68 12.65 13.00
CA ALA A 213 15.57 11.46 12.15
C ALA A 213 16.31 11.66 10.82
N ASN A 214 17.05 10.65 10.36
CA ASN A 214 17.76 10.68 9.07
C ASN A 214 16.80 10.52 7.88
N ALA A 215 15.77 9.69 8.06
CA ALA A 215 14.77 9.42 7.05
C ALA A 215 13.36 9.44 7.67
N ILE A 216 12.39 10.02 6.95
CA ILE A 216 10.98 10.05 7.38
C ILE A 216 10.09 9.54 6.26
N LEU A 217 9.25 8.53 6.56
CA LEU A 217 8.16 8.09 5.69
C LEU A 217 6.86 8.73 6.16
N ASP A 218 6.23 9.53 5.30
CA ASP A 218 5.06 10.33 5.67
C ASP A 218 3.82 10.04 4.79
N PRO A 219 2.87 9.22 5.27
CA PRO A 219 1.55 9.05 4.64
C PRO A 219 0.51 10.09 5.09
N VAL A 220 0.85 10.96 6.05
CA VAL A 220 -0.10 11.84 6.76
C VAL A 220 -0.21 13.22 6.12
N GLY A 221 0.91 13.90 5.93
CA GLY A 221 0.95 15.25 5.38
C GLY A 221 0.48 16.36 6.34
N GLY A 222 0.25 17.55 5.80
CA GLY A 222 -0.26 18.72 6.54
C GLY A 222 0.64 19.12 7.71
N HIS A 223 0.05 19.36 8.88
CA HIS A 223 0.78 19.74 10.10
C HIS A 223 1.86 18.72 10.50
N THR A 224 1.60 17.41 10.31
CA THR A 224 2.60 16.36 10.60
C THR A 224 3.84 16.55 9.74
N PHE A 225 3.68 16.82 8.45
CA PHE A 225 4.79 17.11 7.56
C PHE A 225 5.58 18.36 8.00
N ASP A 226 4.90 19.46 8.35
CA ASP A 226 5.55 20.69 8.80
C ASP A 226 6.43 20.47 10.05
N GLN A 227 5.94 19.73 11.03
CA GLN A 227 6.70 19.38 12.23
C GLN A 227 7.83 18.39 11.93
N SER A 228 7.63 17.49 10.99
CA SER A 228 8.63 16.52 10.54
C SER A 228 9.88 17.18 9.96
N LEU A 229 9.73 18.25 9.17
CA LEU A 229 10.87 19.03 8.65
C LEU A 229 11.74 19.61 9.79
N ARG A 230 11.16 19.85 10.94
CA ARG A 230 11.86 20.44 12.11
C ARG A 230 12.62 19.40 12.93
N CYS A 231 12.18 18.14 12.91
CA CYS A 231 12.88 17.01 13.56
C CYS A 231 13.64 16.10 12.60
N LEU A 232 13.75 16.46 11.31
CA LEU A 232 14.76 15.85 10.43
C LEU A 232 16.16 16.17 10.91
N ALA A 233 17.08 15.23 10.76
CA ALA A 233 18.52 15.46 10.93
C ALA A 233 19.05 16.42 9.85
N PHE A 234 20.27 16.93 10.05
CA PHE A 234 21.02 17.59 8.98
C PHE A 234 21.27 16.59 7.84
N GLU A 235 21.05 17.01 6.59
CA GLU A 235 21.06 16.14 5.39
C GLU A 235 20.02 15.01 5.41
N GLY A 236 18.97 15.13 6.24
CA GLY A 236 17.89 14.16 6.32
C GLY A 236 16.97 14.20 5.10
N ARG A 237 16.17 13.13 4.93
CA ARG A 237 15.25 12.96 3.80
C ARG A 237 13.85 12.67 4.30
N ILE A 238 12.83 13.26 3.67
CA ILE A 238 11.42 12.95 3.93
C ILE A 238 10.73 12.56 2.64
N CYS A 239 9.97 11.45 2.69
CA CYS A 239 9.19 10.94 1.55
C CYS A 239 7.69 11.01 1.88
N PRO A 240 6.96 12.04 1.41
CA PRO A 240 5.51 12.01 1.40
C PRO A 240 5.01 10.96 0.40
N ILE A 241 4.15 10.05 0.87
CA ILE A 241 3.53 8.98 0.07
C ILE A 241 2.00 9.07 0.07
N GLY A 242 1.44 10.04 0.79
CA GLY A 242 0.01 10.25 0.91
C GLY A 242 -0.32 11.50 1.74
N PHE A 243 -1.62 11.77 1.84
CA PHE A 243 -2.17 12.94 2.55
C PHE A 243 -3.41 12.52 3.36
N THR A 244 -3.24 11.57 4.28
CA THR A 244 -4.37 11.10 5.11
C THR A 244 -4.91 12.16 6.05
N SER A 245 -4.18 13.29 6.26
CA SER A 245 -4.71 14.48 6.93
C SER A 245 -5.80 15.19 6.12
N GLY A 246 -5.83 14.99 4.79
CA GLY A 246 -6.67 15.73 3.85
C GLY A 246 -6.03 17.02 3.33
N GLU A 247 -4.82 17.35 3.77
CA GLU A 247 -4.11 18.60 3.41
C GLU A 247 -2.83 18.33 2.64
N ALA A 248 -2.65 19.04 1.53
CA ALA A 248 -1.40 19.00 0.77
C ALA A 248 -0.26 19.71 1.52
N ASN A 249 0.96 19.20 1.36
CA ASN A 249 2.14 19.73 2.04
C ASN A 249 2.56 21.08 1.44
N LYS A 250 2.98 21.99 2.34
CA LYS A 250 3.71 23.20 1.97
C LYS A 250 5.18 22.99 2.28
N ILE A 251 6.07 23.24 1.32
CA ILE A 251 7.52 23.03 1.49
C ILE A 251 8.19 24.37 1.69
N PRO A 252 8.58 24.72 2.94
CA PRO A 252 9.29 25.97 3.22
C PRO A 252 10.75 25.83 2.76
N SER A 253 11.08 26.41 1.62
CA SER A 253 12.41 26.31 0.99
C SER A 253 13.56 26.79 1.86
N ASN A 254 13.32 27.75 2.76
CA ASN A 254 14.30 28.22 3.73
C ASN A 254 14.72 27.11 4.73
N ILE A 255 13.81 26.27 5.19
CA ILE A 255 14.15 25.12 6.06
C ILE A 255 14.93 24.08 5.27
N VAL A 256 14.50 23.80 4.02
CA VAL A 256 15.22 22.87 3.13
C VAL A 256 16.66 23.31 2.95
N LEU A 257 16.87 24.60 2.64
CA LEU A 257 18.20 25.17 2.43
C LEU A 257 19.08 25.10 3.70
N VAL A 258 18.57 25.58 4.84
CA VAL A 258 19.39 25.72 6.08
C VAL A 258 19.79 24.36 6.66
N LYS A 259 18.94 23.33 6.50
CA LYS A 259 19.22 21.98 7.01
C LYS A 259 19.80 21.03 5.96
N ASN A 260 19.99 21.46 4.72
CA ASN A 260 20.42 20.62 3.57
C ASN A 260 19.56 19.38 3.39
N ILE A 261 18.26 19.45 3.71
CA ILE A 261 17.35 18.30 3.64
C ILE A 261 16.78 18.09 2.25
N SER A 262 16.34 16.85 1.97
CA SER A 262 15.66 16.50 0.74
C SER A 262 14.19 16.15 1.00
N VAL A 263 13.31 16.65 0.14
CA VAL A 263 11.91 16.22 0.07
C VAL A 263 11.75 15.41 -1.23
N VAL A 264 11.46 14.12 -1.10
CA VAL A 264 11.38 13.18 -2.22
C VAL A 264 10.00 12.53 -2.25
N GLY A 265 9.30 12.59 -3.39
CA GLY A 265 7.95 12.05 -3.52
C GLY A 265 7.93 10.67 -4.16
N LEU A 266 6.99 9.83 -3.74
CA LEU A 266 6.74 8.53 -4.36
C LEU A 266 5.23 8.34 -4.59
N ASN A 267 4.87 8.11 -5.85
CA ASN A 267 3.59 7.50 -6.25
C ASN A 267 3.88 6.13 -6.86
N PHE A 268 3.88 5.08 -6.03
CA PHE A 268 4.22 3.74 -6.49
C PHE A 268 3.26 3.20 -7.55
N GLY A 269 1.99 3.63 -7.53
CA GLY A 269 0.99 3.26 -8.54
C GLY A 269 1.40 3.60 -9.99
N THR A 270 2.28 4.59 -10.17
CA THR A 270 2.83 4.94 -11.50
C THR A 270 3.53 3.74 -12.15
N TYR A 271 4.21 2.91 -11.37
CA TYR A 271 4.96 1.74 -11.85
C TYR A 271 4.04 0.56 -12.23
N TYR A 272 2.77 0.58 -11.82
CA TYR A 272 1.72 -0.34 -12.27
C TYR A 272 0.92 0.19 -13.47
N GLY A 273 1.23 1.39 -13.97
CA GLY A 273 0.45 2.06 -15.00
C GLY A 273 -0.74 2.88 -14.46
N TRP A 274 -0.78 3.17 -13.13
CA TRP A 274 -1.87 3.94 -12.52
C TRP A 274 -1.64 5.46 -12.59
N SER A 275 -1.01 5.94 -13.63
CA SER A 275 -0.80 7.35 -13.91
C SER A 275 -1.12 7.64 -15.38
N PRO A 276 -1.25 8.92 -15.77
CA PRO A 276 -1.47 9.27 -17.19
C PRO A 276 -0.39 8.73 -18.13
N GLN A 277 0.85 8.60 -17.65
CA GLN A 277 1.93 7.94 -18.36
C GLN A 277 2.04 6.50 -17.87
N ASP A 278 1.73 5.55 -18.75
CA ASP A 278 1.87 4.13 -18.45
C ASP A 278 3.32 3.70 -18.67
N ILE A 279 4.03 3.46 -17.58
CA ILE A 279 5.44 3.02 -17.57
C ILE A 279 5.59 1.59 -17.02
N ARG A 280 4.49 0.81 -16.95
CA ARG A 280 4.53 -0.54 -16.34
C ARG A 280 5.50 -1.48 -17.04
N PHE A 281 5.63 -1.37 -18.36
CA PHE A 281 6.50 -2.24 -19.13
C PHE A 281 7.98 -1.86 -18.98
N GLU A 282 8.30 -0.57 -18.98
CA GLU A 282 9.64 -0.06 -18.75
C GLU A 282 10.13 -0.32 -17.31
N SER A 283 9.21 -0.37 -16.38
CA SER A 283 9.47 -0.55 -14.95
C SER A 283 9.38 -2.00 -14.48
N GLU A 284 9.02 -2.93 -15.37
CA GLU A 284 8.70 -4.31 -15.02
C GLU A 284 9.78 -4.98 -14.15
N SER A 285 11.03 -4.90 -14.56
CA SER A 285 12.12 -5.54 -13.83
C SER A 285 12.31 -4.98 -12.42
N LEU A 286 12.13 -3.67 -12.28
CA LEU A 286 12.25 -2.98 -10.99
C LEU A 286 11.14 -3.37 -10.02
N VAL A 287 9.90 -3.44 -10.52
CA VAL A 287 8.75 -3.85 -9.71
C VAL A 287 8.84 -5.33 -9.36
N ARG A 288 9.23 -6.17 -10.31
CA ARG A 288 9.36 -7.61 -10.10
C ARG A 288 10.41 -7.96 -9.03
N ASP A 289 11.56 -7.27 -9.00
CA ASP A 289 12.57 -7.41 -7.93
C ASP A 289 11.96 -7.13 -6.54
N ILE A 290 11.13 -6.10 -6.42
CA ILE A 290 10.43 -5.80 -5.16
C ILE A 290 9.45 -6.92 -4.77
N MET A 291 8.69 -7.48 -5.72
CA MET A 291 7.72 -8.54 -5.45
C MET A 291 8.40 -9.86 -5.07
N GLU A 292 9.51 -10.18 -5.72
CA GLU A 292 10.35 -11.33 -5.36
C GLU A 292 10.95 -11.18 -3.96
N ARG A 293 11.41 -9.99 -3.59
CA ARG A 293 11.87 -9.71 -2.21
C ARG A 293 10.74 -9.80 -1.20
N PHE A 294 9.54 -9.32 -1.52
CA PHE A 294 8.37 -9.46 -0.65
C PHE A 294 8.10 -10.94 -0.32
N CYS A 295 8.04 -11.81 -1.33
CA CYS A 295 7.88 -13.24 -1.14
C CYS A 295 9.07 -13.85 -0.38
N SER A 296 10.31 -13.52 -0.75
CA SER A 296 11.51 -14.03 -0.09
C SER A 296 11.58 -13.66 1.39
N PHE A 297 11.22 -12.43 1.76
CA PHE A 297 11.20 -12.01 3.15
C PHE A 297 10.12 -12.74 3.97
N ALA A 298 8.98 -13.04 3.34
CA ALA A 298 7.94 -13.87 3.96
C ALA A 298 8.42 -15.31 4.16
N ASP A 299 9.07 -15.91 3.17
CA ASP A 299 9.63 -17.26 3.24
C ASP A 299 10.70 -17.41 4.34
N LEU A 300 11.47 -16.35 4.56
CA LEU A 300 12.48 -16.28 5.62
C LEU A 300 11.90 -15.91 6.98
N GLY A 301 10.58 -15.66 7.10
CA GLY A 301 9.94 -15.20 8.34
C GLY A 301 10.40 -13.83 8.82
N LEU A 302 10.94 -13.00 7.91
CA LEU A 302 11.41 -11.65 8.21
C LEU A 302 10.30 -10.60 8.22
N ILE A 303 9.17 -10.91 7.57
CA ILE A 303 7.96 -10.08 7.54
C ILE A 303 6.74 -10.94 7.86
N ASN A 304 5.72 -10.29 8.42
CA ASN A 304 4.42 -10.90 8.71
C ASN A 304 3.31 -9.91 8.33
N PRO A 305 2.87 -9.88 7.06
CA PRO A 305 1.87 -8.91 6.58
C PRO A 305 0.59 -8.95 7.42
N ALA A 306 0.31 -7.84 8.12
CA ALA A 306 -0.82 -7.75 9.03
C ALA A 306 -2.13 -7.59 8.26
N VAL A 307 -3.10 -8.46 8.54
CA VAL A 307 -4.50 -8.34 8.12
C VAL A 307 -5.32 -7.97 9.34
N CYS A 308 -5.94 -6.80 9.30
CA CYS A 308 -6.78 -6.29 10.38
C CYS A 308 -8.04 -7.14 10.53
N GLU A 309 -8.77 -7.27 9.43
CA GLU A 309 -10.03 -8.01 9.38
C GLU A 309 -10.35 -8.43 7.94
N GLU A 310 -11.01 -9.58 7.82
CA GLU A 310 -11.52 -10.13 6.58
C GLU A 310 -13.05 -9.99 6.52
N PHE A 311 -13.56 -9.40 5.46
CA PHE A 311 -14.99 -9.26 5.22
C PHE A 311 -15.40 -10.02 3.98
N PRO A 312 -16.55 -10.71 3.96
CA PRO A 312 -17.10 -11.21 2.71
C PRO A 312 -17.42 -10.04 1.76
N LEU A 313 -17.42 -10.27 0.46
CA LEU A 313 -17.74 -9.23 -0.54
C LEU A 313 -19.09 -8.54 -0.23
N SER A 314 -20.05 -9.26 0.34
CA SER A 314 -21.35 -8.70 0.74
C SER A 314 -21.29 -7.63 1.84
N SER A 315 -20.19 -7.61 2.61
CA SER A 315 -19.95 -6.62 3.68
C SER A 315 -18.91 -5.56 3.28
N TYR A 316 -18.82 -5.24 1.99
CA TYR A 316 -17.86 -4.26 1.47
C TYR A 316 -18.01 -2.87 2.10
N GLN A 317 -19.24 -2.49 2.52
CA GLN A 317 -19.52 -1.22 3.20
C GLN A 317 -18.88 -1.18 4.60
N ASP A 318 -18.99 -2.27 5.38
CA ASP A 318 -18.37 -2.38 6.70
C ASP A 318 -16.85 -2.35 6.59
N ALA A 319 -16.29 -3.07 5.60
CA ALA A 319 -14.87 -3.06 5.30
C ALA A 319 -14.36 -1.64 4.98
N MET A 320 -15.09 -0.87 4.17
CA MET A 320 -14.73 0.50 3.85
C MET A 320 -14.90 1.43 5.06
N SER A 321 -15.95 1.25 5.86
CA SER A 321 -16.18 2.03 7.08
C SER A 321 -15.04 1.87 8.09
N LEU A 322 -14.51 0.65 8.23
CA LEU A 322 -13.34 0.40 9.09
C LEU A 322 -12.09 1.15 8.59
N VAL A 323 -11.87 1.21 7.29
CA VAL A 323 -10.77 1.98 6.68
C VAL A 323 -10.96 3.48 6.91
N GLU A 324 -12.18 4.00 6.69
CA GLU A 324 -12.51 5.43 6.83
C GLU A 324 -12.41 5.93 8.27
N SER A 325 -12.81 5.13 9.24
CA SER A 325 -12.71 5.47 10.66
C SER A 325 -11.27 5.56 11.16
N ARG A 326 -10.28 5.14 10.31
CA ARG A 326 -8.88 4.98 10.69
C ARG A 326 -8.72 4.01 11.88
N GLY A 327 -9.68 3.11 12.06
CA GLY A 327 -9.68 2.08 13.12
C GLY A 327 -8.75 0.92 12.79
N SER A 328 -8.51 0.65 11.50
CA SER A 328 -7.73 -0.49 11.07
C SER A 328 -6.27 -0.48 11.55
N ILE A 329 -5.76 -1.66 11.86
CA ILE A 329 -4.34 -1.95 12.11
C ILE A 329 -3.89 -2.92 11.01
N GLY A 330 -3.02 -2.46 10.12
CA GLY A 330 -2.68 -3.22 8.91
C GLY A 330 -3.74 -3.12 7.81
N ARG A 331 -3.90 -4.19 7.04
CA ARG A 331 -4.75 -4.24 5.86
C ARG A 331 -6.15 -4.77 6.17
N VAL A 332 -7.16 -4.17 5.57
CA VAL A 332 -8.52 -4.74 5.49
C VAL A 332 -8.66 -5.47 4.16
N ALA A 333 -9.23 -6.68 4.18
CA ALA A 333 -9.41 -7.50 3.00
C ALA A 333 -10.88 -7.86 2.77
N LEU A 334 -11.32 -7.87 1.51
CA LEU A 334 -12.54 -8.56 1.08
C LEU A 334 -12.16 -9.97 0.68
N VAL A 335 -12.91 -10.98 1.15
CA VAL A 335 -12.72 -12.38 0.77
C VAL A 335 -13.90 -12.86 -0.08
N MET A 336 -13.57 -13.61 -1.13
CA MET A 336 -14.55 -14.20 -2.03
C MET A 336 -14.78 -15.65 -1.61
N ASN A 337 -15.98 -15.93 -1.08
CA ASN A 337 -16.41 -17.29 -0.75
C ASN A 337 -16.88 -17.98 -2.05
N ASN A 338 -15.97 -18.61 -2.75
CA ASN A 338 -16.24 -19.41 -3.96
C ASN A 338 -15.99 -20.89 -3.69
#